data_ec3964f89c3903b0dfa32745f6c93cab
#
_entry.id   ec3964f89c3903b0dfa32745f6c93cab
#
_cell.length_a   1.000
_cell.length_b   1.000
_cell.length_c   1.000
_cell.angle_alpha   90.00
_cell.angle_beta   90.00
_cell.angle_gamma   90.00
#
_symmetry.space_group_name_H-M   'P 1'
#
loop_
_entity.id
_entity.type
_entity.pdbx_description
1 polymer ?
#
loop_
_entity_poly.entity_id
_entity_poly.type
_entity_poly.pdbx_seq_one_letter_code
_entity_poly.pdbx_strand_id
1 'polypeptide(L)'
;MSDVLEREDKHTGHIELATLSRQGGRANNQDACGHWQSEQRLCCVVADGAGGHGGGDIASKLVVRHIIDQVSLAPLARLDEVRDLLIDTNAHLRRHQSESGKTKDMHSTVVALFVDLGCREALWGHAGDSRLYLFRDGLMLSHTRDHSVVQTMVDAGLLMPQQMRTHPRRSELQSALGTRPEDLLVSTATQPWPLKPHDVFLLCTDGLWEYVDEAEMCACLSAAADPGAWLAGMEQLVLLHAAEAGKTGHDNFSGIAVWVGEP
;
A
#
# COMPACT_ATOMS: atom_id res chain seq x y z
N MET A 1 2.43 -43.44 35.82
CA MET A 1 2.95 -42.06 35.61
C MET A 1 2.69 -41.76 34.14
N SER A 2 1.59 -41.07 33.87
CA SER A 2 1.14 -40.70 32.54
C SER A 2 1.57 -39.27 32.29
N ASP A 3 2.49 -39.07 31.35
CA ASP A 3 2.88 -37.77 30.81
C ASP A 3 1.66 -37.20 30.09
N VAL A 4 1.07 -36.20 30.67
CA VAL A 4 0.12 -35.30 30.02
C VAL A 4 0.95 -34.33 29.24
N LEU A 5 1.06 -34.55 27.93
CA LEU A 5 1.54 -33.55 26.98
C LEU A 5 0.53 -32.39 26.98
N GLU A 6 0.87 -31.30 27.66
CA GLU A 6 0.19 -30.02 27.50
C GLU A 6 0.32 -29.61 26.02
N ARG A 7 -0.79 -29.67 25.29
CA ARG A 7 -0.92 -28.97 24.01
C ARG A 7 -0.93 -27.49 24.36
N GLU A 8 0.17 -26.80 24.05
CA GLU A 8 0.12 -25.34 23.89
C GLU A 8 -0.89 -25.03 22.79
N ASP A 9 -2.06 -24.53 23.18
CA ASP A 9 -2.98 -23.88 22.27
C ASP A 9 -2.27 -22.64 21.70
N LYS A 10 -1.70 -22.78 20.50
CA LYS A 10 -1.23 -21.64 19.73
C LYS A 10 -2.45 -20.82 19.34
N HIS A 11 -2.73 -19.79 20.12
CA HIS A 11 -3.69 -18.76 19.74
C HIS A 11 -3.20 -18.11 18.45
N THR A 12 -3.80 -18.46 17.33
CA THR A 12 -3.59 -17.80 16.05
C THR A 12 -4.35 -16.48 16.10
N GLY A 13 -3.63 -15.35 16.08
CA GLY A 13 -4.25 -14.04 16.04
C GLY A 13 -5.20 -13.92 14.85
N HIS A 14 -6.29 -13.19 15.03
CA HIS A 14 -7.29 -12.94 13.99
C HIS A 14 -6.91 -11.69 13.20
N ILE A 15 -7.02 -11.74 11.86
CA ILE A 15 -6.88 -10.56 10.99
C ILE A 15 -8.20 -10.34 10.25
N GLU A 16 -8.70 -9.12 10.33
CA GLU A 16 -9.78 -8.63 9.49
C GLU A 16 -9.20 -7.70 8.42
N LEU A 17 -9.70 -7.82 7.19
CA LEU A 17 -9.29 -6.97 6.09
C LEU A 17 -10.49 -6.55 5.24
N ALA A 18 -10.37 -5.38 4.63
CA ALA A 18 -11.29 -4.89 3.61
C ALA A 18 -10.52 -4.19 2.50
N THR A 19 -11.09 -4.18 1.32
CA THR A 19 -10.52 -3.53 0.12
C THR A 19 -11.50 -2.55 -0.47
N LEU A 20 -11.00 -1.38 -0.84
CA LEU A 20 -11.69 -0.34 -1.59
C LEU A 20 -10.91 -0.10 -2.88
N SER A 21 -11.59 -0.02 -4.02
CA SER A 21 -11.00 0.46 -5.28
C SER A 21 -12.09 1.15 -6.11
N ARG A 22 -11.84 2.38 -6.49
CA ARG A 22 -12.78 3.23 -7.22
C ARG A 22 -12.10 3.92 -8.40
N GLN A 23 -12.83 4.01 -9.47
CA GLN A 23 -12.38 4.69 -10.68
C GLN A 23 -12.29 6.21 -10.52
N GLY A 24 -13.03 6.78 -9.57
CA GLY A 24 -13.11 8.22 -9.45
C GLY A 24 -13.70 8.89 -10.68
N GLY A 25 -13.16 10.04 -11.03
CA GLY A 25 -13.56 10.79 -12.23
C GLY A 25 -12.75 10.48 -13.50
N ARG A 26 -11.90 9.45 -13.48
CA ARG A 26 -11.07 9.04 -14.62
C ARG A 26 -11.86 8.16 -15.58
N ALA A 27 -11.35 8.01 -16.82
CA ALA A 27 -11.97 7.11 -17.83
C ALA A 27 -11.79 5.63 -17.50
N ASN A 28 -10.67 5.27 -16.86
CA ASN A 28 -10.33 3.91 -16.47
C ASN A 28 -9.77 3.90 -15.03
N ASN A 29 -9.86 2.75 -14.37
CA ASN A 29 -9.16 2.53 -13.11
C ASN A 29 -7.79 1.90 -13.41
N GLN A 30 -6.71 2.63 -13.09
CA GLN A 30 -5.33 2.18 -13.23
C GLN A 30 -4.74 1.66 -11.92
N ASP A 31 -5.47 1.78 -10.82
CA ASP A 31 -5.11 1.17 -9.55
C ASP A 31 -5.36 -0.34 -9.55
N ALA A 32 -4.59 -1.06 -8.77
CA ALA A 32 -4.82 -2.47 -8.47
C ALA A 32 -4.56 -2.75 -6.99
N CYS A 33 -5.44 -3.59 -6.42
CA CYS A 33 -5.30 -4.11 -5.07
C CYS A 33 -5.34 -5.63 -5.12
N GLY A 34 -4.61 -6.27 -4.20
CA GLY A 34 -4.68 -7.70 -4.04
C GLY A 34 -4.13 -8.14 -2.69
N HIS A 35 -4.56 -9.33 -2.27
CA HIS A 35 -4.04 -9.95 -1.08
C HIS A 35 -3.93 -11.47 -1.24
N TRP A 36 -3.08 -12.08 -0.44
CA TRP A 36 -2.97 -13.50 -0.23
C TRP A 36 -2.90 -13.77 1.27
N GLN A 37 -3.58 -14.82 1.73
CA GLN A 37 -3.66 -15.16 3.13
C GLN A 37 -3.57 -16.68 3.32
N SER A 38 -2.86 -17.09 4.36
CA SER A 38 -2.87 -18.44 4.94
C SER A 38 -3.30 -18.35 6.42
N GLU A 39 -3.27 -19.48 7.15
CA GLU A 39 -3.61 -19.48 8.58
C GLU A 39 -2.74 -18.54 9.43
N GLN A 40 -1.47 -18.36 9.06
CA GLN A 40 -0.50 -17.59 9.84
C GLN A 40 0.10 -16.40 9.12
N ARG A 41 -0.20 -16.20 7.83
CA ARG A 41 0.46 -15.17 7.03
C ARG A 41 -0.51 -14.41 6.13
N LEU A 42 -0.25 -13.13 6.00
CA LEU A 42 -0.97 -12.25 5.09
C LEU A 42 0.01 -11.47 4.24
N CYS A 43 -0.30 -11.31 2.97
CA CYS A 43 0.33 -10.35 2.07
C CYS A 43 -0.76 -9.44 1.50
N CYS A 44 -0.59 -8.12 1.61
CA CYS A 44 -1.45 -7.13 0.97
C CYS A 44 -0.62 -6.25 0.05
N VAL A 45 -1.12 -5.95 -1.14
CA VAL A 45 -0.44 -5.13 -2.15
C VAL A 45 -1.42 -4.13 -2.74
N VAL A 46 -0.98 -2.86 -2.80
CA VAL A 46 -1.67 -1.77 -3.51
C VAL A 46 -0.69 -1.15 -4.50
N ALA A 47 -1.15 -0.87 -5.69
CA ALA A 47 -0.36 -0.33 -6.78
C ALA A 47 -1.18 0.66 -7.59
N ASP A 48 -0.60 1.81 -7.92
CA ASP A 48 -1.12 2.81 -8.84
C ASP A 48 -0.35 2.76 -10.14
N GLY A 49 -1.05 2.56 -11.23
CA GLY A 49 -0.47 2.38 -12.55
C GLY A 49 -0.41 3.68 -13.33
N ALA A 50 0.76 4.02 -13.85
CA ALA A 50 0.96 5.17 -14.73
C ALA A 50 1.39 4.72 -16.13
N GLY A 51 0.83 5.32 -17.16
CA GLY A 51 1.21 5.06 -18.54
C GLY A 51 0.15 5.45 -19.56
N GLY A 52 0.59 5.89 -20.73
CA GLY A 52 -0.31 6.20 -21.84
C GLY A 52 -0.96 4.94 -22.46
N HIS A 53 -2.11 5.14 -23.16
CA HIS A 53 -2.78 4.09 -23.95
C HIS A 53 -3.17 2.79 -23.19
N GLY A 54 -3.52 2.90 -21.90
CA GLY A 54 -3.91 1.75 -21.09
C GLY A 54 -2.74 0.96 -20.52
N GLY A 55 -1.52 1.51 -20.52
CA GLY A 55 -0.35 0.85 -19.95
C GLY A 55 -0.38 0.80 -18.42
N GLY A 56 -0.99 1.79 -17.77
CA GLY A 56 -1.03 1.87 -16.30
C GLY A 56 -1.82 0.75 -15.65
N ASP A 57 -3.01 0.45 -16.16
CA ASP A 57 -3.85 -0.64 -15.61
C ASP A 57 -3.23 -2.03 -15.80
N ILE A 58 -2.44 -2.21 -16.85
CA ILE A 58 -1.67 -3.44 -17.07
C ILE A 58 -0.52 -3.49 -16.07
N ALA A 59 0.20 -2.38 -15.88
CA ALA A 59 1.35 -2.30 -14.99
C ALA A 59 0.98 -2.63 -13.54
N SER A 60 -0.02 -1.95 -12.98
CA SER A 60 -0.46 -2.16 -11.59
C SER A 60 -0.93 -3.60 -11.35
N LYS A 61 -1.72 -4.17 -12.27
CA LYS A 61 -2.19 -5.56 -12.18
C LYS A 61 -1.05 -6.58 -12.26
N LEU A 62 -0.05 -6.35 -13.14
CA LEU A 62 1.13 -7.20 -13.22
C LEU A 62 1.94 -7.16 -11.93
N VAL A 63 2.14 -5.97 -11.36
CA VAL A 63 2.85 -5.78 -10.09
C VAL A 63 2.15 -6.53 -8.95
N VAL A 64 0.86 -6.30 -8.76
CA VAL A 64 0.08 -6.96 -7.70
C VAL A 64 0.12 -8.48 -7.86
N ARG A 65 -0.16 -8.97 -9.08
CA ARG A 65 -0.18 -10.40 -9.36
C ARG A 65 1.19 -11.05 -9.12
N HIS A 66 2.26 -10.45 -9.64
CA HIS A 66 3.60 -11.01 -9.48
C HIS A 66 3.99 -11.16 -8.01
N ILE A 67 3.78 -10.13 -7.19
CA ILE A 67 4.11 -10.19 -5.76
C ILE A 67 3.30 -11.28 -5.05
N ILE A 68 1.99 -11.35 -5.31
CA ILE A 68 1.12 -12.37 -4.69
C ILE A 68 1.53 -13.78 -5.11
N ASP A 69 1.79 -14.00 -6.39
CA ASP A 69 2.22 -15.30 -6.91
C ASP A 69 3.54 -15.74 -6.24
N GLN A 70 4.54 -14.85 -6.12
CA GLN A 70 5.81 -15.14 -5.47
C GLN A 70 5.64 -15.48 -3.98
N VAL A 71 4.89 -14.66 -3.25
CA VAL A 71 4.68 -14.85 -1.79
C VAL A 71 3.86 -16.09 -1.49
N SER A 72 2.92 -16.46 -2.34
CA SER A 72 2.14 -17.69 -2.19
C SER A 72 2.99 -18.97 -2.29
N LEU A 73 4.07 -18.91 -3.07
CA LEU A 73 5.01 -20.00 -3.25
C LEU A 73 6.09 -20.04 -2.15
N ALA A 74 6.58 -18.86 -1.76
CA ALA A 74 7.64 -18.70 -0.76
C ALA A 74 7.37 -17.47 0.11
N PRO A 75 6.65 -17.60 1.23
CA PRO A 75 6.36 -16.50 2.12
C PRO A 75 7.62 -15.88 2.71
N LEU A 76 7.68 -14.54 2.71
CA LEU A 76 8.83 -13.78 3.16
C LEU A 76 8.94 -13.77 4.69
N ALA A 77 10.18 -13.77 5.18
CA ALA A 77 10.50 -13.71 6.61
C ALA A 77 11.48 -12.57 6.97
N ARG A 78 12.08 -11.89 5.96
CA ARG A 78 13.17 -10.94 6.14
C ARG A 78 13.02 -9.72 5.26
N LEU A 79 13.56 -8.58 5.72
CA LEU A 79 13.49 -7.30 5.00
C LEU A 79 14.28 -7.28 3.69
N ASP A 80 15.41 -8.00 3.63
CA ASP A 80 16.17 -8.14 2.38
C ASP A 80 15.37 -8.92 1.32
N GLU A 81 14.61 -9.93 1.71
CA GLU A 81 13.70 -10.67 0.82
C GLU A 81 12.58 -9.76 0.28
N VAL A 82 12.04 -8.85 1.10
CA VAL A 82 11.06 -7.85 0.64
C VAL A 82 11.68 -6.94 -0.41
N ARG A 83 12.90 -6.46 -0.17
CA ARG A 83 13.62 -5.62 -1.11
C ARG A 83 13.89 -6.33 -2.43
N ASP A 84 14.38 -7.56 -2.36
CA ASP A 84 14.69 -8.39 -3.53
C ASP A 84 13.45 -8.70 -4.35
N LEU A 85 12.31 -8.97 -3.69
CA LEU A 85 11.02 -9.17 -4.36
C LEU A 85 10.58 -7.93 -5.14
N LEU A 86 10.71 -6.72 -4.58
CA LEU A 86 10.35 -5.49 -5.28
C LEU A 86 11.29 -5.20 -6.46
N ILE A 87 12.58 -5.52 -6.34
CA ILE A 87 13.56 -5.41 -7.44
C ILE A 87 13.23 -6.43 -8.55
N ASP A 88 12.88 -7.67 -8.20
CA ASP A 88 12.47 -8.68 -9.18
C ASP A 88 11.15 -8.31 -9.84
N THR A 89 10.20 -7.73 -9.09
CA THR A 89 8.94 -7.22 -9.64
C THR A 89 9.20 -6.11 -10.68
N ASN A 90 10.15 -5.21 -10.42
CA ASN A 90 10.57 -4.21 -11.42
C ASN A 90 11.15 -4.89 -12.67
N ALA A 91 12.01 -5.89 -12.51
CA ALA A 91 12.58 -6.61 -13.64
C ALA A 91 11.49 -7.36 -14.44
N HIS A 92 10.49 -7.92 -13.76
CA HIS A 92 9.33 -8.56 -14.39
C HIS A 92 8.52 -7.56 -15.24
N LEU A 93 8.19 -6.40 -14.69
CA LEU A 93 7.45 -5.35 -15.40
C LEU A 93 8.23 -4.85 -16.62
N ARG A 94 9.55 -4.66 -16.50
CA ARG A 94 10.42 -4.23 -17.61
C ARG A 94 10.52 -5.26 -18.73
N ARG A 95 10.51 -6.55 -18.43
CA ARG A 95 10.40 -7.60 -19.46
C ARG A 95 9.12 -7.44 -20.27
N HIS A 96 7.99 -7.21 -19.58
CA HIS A 96 6.71 -6.96 -20.25
C HIS A 96 6.71 -5.70 -21.12
N GLN A 97 7.33 -4.60 -20.67
CA GLN A 97 7.52 -3.39 -21.49
C GLN A 97 8.25 -3.70 -22.80
N SER A 98 9.30 -4.54 -22.76
CA SER A 98 10.10 -4.87 -23.93
C SER A 98 9.37 -5.78 -24.93
N GLU A 99 8.52 -6.69 -24.44
CA GLU A 99 7.81 -7.67 -25.25
C GLU A 99 6.57 -7.09 -25.94
N SER A 100 5.86 -6.18 -25.29
CA SER A 100 4.54 -5.73 -25.74
C SER A 100 4.54 -4.66 -26.82
N GLY A 101 5.64 -3.99 -27.08
CA GLY A 101 5.81 -2.95 -28.10
C GLY A 101 4.87 -1.72 -27.99
N LYS A 102 3.71 -1.87 -27.37
CA LYS A 102 2.66 -0.85 -27.22
C LYS A 102 2.65 -0.17 -25.85
N THR A 103 3.29 -0.78 -24.85
CA THR A 103 3.25 -0.35 -23.45
C THR A 103 4.64 -0.03 -22.90
N LYS A 104 5.49 0.60 -23.75
CA LYS A 104 6.88 0.92 -23.38
C LYS A 104 7.00 1.86 -22.17
N ASP A 105 5.99 2.67 -21.92
CA ASP A 105 5.98 3.69 -20.87
C ASP A 105 5.05 3.31 -19.72
N MET A 106 4.81 2.02 -19.49
CA MET A 106 4.01 1.56 -18.36
C MET A 106 4.86 1.52 -17.09
N HIS A 107 4.40 2.19 -16.06
CA HIS A 107 5.01 2.24 -14.73
C HIS A 107 3.96 1.93 -13.67
N SER A 108 4.38 1.62 -12.48
CA SER A 108 3.47 1.47 -11.35
C SER A 108 4.18 1.83 -10.05
N THR A 109 3.48 2.50 -9.15
CA THR A 109 3.84 2.49 -7.74
C THR A 109 3.62 1.10 -7.17
N VAL A 110 4.10 0.87 -5.97
CA VAL A 110 3.77 -0.30 -5.16
C VAL A 110 3.95 0.02 -3.69
N VAL A 111 3.03 -0.46 -2.87
CA VAL A 111 3.21 -0.63 -1.44
C VAL A 111 2.70 -2.01 -1.05
N ALA A 112 3.53 -2.76 -0.32
CA ALA A 112 3.23 -4.13 0.08
C ALA A 112 3.49 -4.34 1.57
N LEU A 113 2.54 -4.99 2.24
CA LEU A 113 2.57 -5.38 3.64
C LEU A 113 2.61 -6.91 3.74
N PHE A 114 3.49 -7.42 4.58
CA PHE A 114 3.64 -8.84 4.89
C PHE A 114 3.50 -9.02 6.39
N VAL A 115 2.55 -9.83 6.83
CA VAL A 115 2.27 -10.13 8.24
C VAL A 115 2.55 -11.60 8.49
N ASP A 116 3.29 -11.88 9.55
CA ASP A 116 3.49 -13.23 10.10
C ASP A 116 2.92 -13.28 11.53
N LEU A 117 1.79 -13.96 11.69
CA LEU A 117 1.11 -14.12 12.99
C LEU A 117 1.87 -15.10 13.89
N GLY A 118 2.63 -16.04 13.31
CA GLY A 118 3.43 -16.98 14.09
C GLY A 118 4.60 -16.31 14.81
N CYS A 119 5.28 -15.38 14.14
CA CYS A 119 6.34 -14.55 14.73
C CYS A 119 5.80 -13.26 15.36
N ARG A 120 4.53 -12.90 15.09
CA ARG A 120 3.89 -11.62 15.47
C ARG A 120 4.69 -10.42 14.97
N GLU A 121 5.01 -10.45 13.70
CA GLU A 121 5.79 -9.40 13.04
C GLU A 121 5.14 -8.97 11.73
N ALA A 122 5.35 -7.69 11.37
CA ALA A 122 5.02 -7.17 10.05
C ALA A 122 6.27 -6.60 9.36
N LEU A 123 6.34 -6.84 8.06
CA LEU A 123 7.33 -6.26 7.15
C LEU A 123 6.59 -5.47 6.08
N TRP A 124 7.22 -4.44 5.53
CA TRP A 124 6.68 -3.74 4.37
C TRP A 124 7.78 -3.18 3.48
N GLY A 125 7.40 -2.93 2.23
CA GLY A 125 8.25 -2.26 1.28
C GLY A 125 7.42 -1.49 0.26
N HIS A 126 8.02 -0.47 -0.36
CA HIS A 126 7.36 0.36 -1.36
C HIS A 126 8.33 0.95 -2.38
N ALA A 127 7.76 1.35 -3.53
CA ALA A 127 8.36 2.22 -4.52
C ALA A 127 7.28 3.15 -5.08
N GLY A 128 7.51 4.46 -5.06
CA GLY A 128 6.51 5.47 -5.43
C GLY A 128 5.93 6.20 -4.24
N ASP A 129 4.71 6.69 -4.38
CA ASP A 129 3.97 7.51 -3.42
C ASP A 129 2.64 6.87 -2.93
N SER A 130 2.37 5.63 -3.32
CA SER A 130 1.40 4.81 -2.59
C SER A 130 1.94 4.54 -1.19
N ARG A 131 1.09 4.72 -0.18
CA ARG A 131 1.51 4.75 1.22
C ARG A 131 0.99 3.57 2.02
N LEU A 132 1.78 3.16 3.02
CA LEU A 132 1.34 2.37 4.14
C LEU A 132 1.33 3.28 5.37
N TYR A 133 0.17 3.34 6.03
CA TYR A 133 -0.01 3.98 7.34
C TYR A 133 -0.15 2.91 8.41
N LEU A 134 0.41 3.18 9.58
CA LEU A 134 0.30 2.36 10.77
C LEU A 134 -0.40 3.14 11.87
N PHE A 135 -1.46 2.56 12.42
CA PHE A 135 -2.21 3.10 13.56
C PHE A 135 -2.15 2.11 14.72
N ARG A 136 -2.16 2.63 15.92
CA ARG A 136 -2.29 1.88 17.19
C ARG A 136 -3.07 2.72 18.18
N ASP A 137 -4.00 2.12 18.89
CA ASP A 137 -4.86 2.79 19.86
C ASP A 137 -5.60 4.02 19.27
N GLY A 138 -6.01 3.93 18.01
CA GLY A 138 -6.71 4.99 17.27
C GLY A 138 -5.84 6.16 16.80
N LEU A 139 -4.52 6.11 17.03
CA LEU A 139 -3.59 7.16 16.63
C LEU A 139 -2.66 6.69 15.50
N MET A 140 -2.40 7.56 14.54
CA MET A 140 -1.42 7.31 13.51
C MET A 140 -0.01 7.40 14.12
N LEU A 141 0.76 6.31 14.02
CA LEU A 141 2.13 6.22 14.51
C LEU A 141 3.16 6.61 13.46
N SER A 142 2.96 6.14 12.23
CA SER A 142 3.89 6.40 11.12
C SER A 142 3.23 6.10 9.78
N HIS A 143 3.86 6.58 8.71
CA HIS A 143 3.59 6.17 7.35
C HIS A 143 4.88 6.07 6.54
N THR A 144 4.82 5.40 5.39
CA THR A 144 5.94 5.34 4.43
C THR A 144 6.25 6.71 3.86
N ARG A 145 7.50 6.92 3.49
CA ARG A 145 7.98 8.20 2.92
C ARG A 145 8.02 8.09 1.40
N ASP A 146 7.33 8.99 0.71
CA ASP A 146 7.15 8.93 -0.74
C ASP A 146 8.47 9.05 -1.51
N HIS A 147 8.57 8.35 -2.63
CA HIS A 147 9.59 8.59 -3.63
C HIS A 147 9.07 9.62 -4.65
N SER A 148 8.83 10.86 -4.20
CA SER A 148 8.29 11.95 -5.00
C SER A 148 9.14 13.21 -4.91
N VAL A 149 8.96 14.10 -5.89
CA VAL A 149 9.65 15.39 -5.91
C VAL A 149 9.23 16.26 -4.74
N VAL A 150 7.94 16.26 -4.39
CA VAL A 150 7.43 17.07 -3.26
C VAL A 150 7.96 16.56 -1.93
N GLN A 151 8.16 15.25 -1.76
CA GLN A 151 8.80 14.70 -0.57
C GLN A 151 10.25 15.20 -0.43
N THR A 152 11.01 15.23 -1.53
CA THR A 152 12.37 15.79 -1.50
C THR A 152 12.38 17.27 -1.12
N MET A 153 11.38 18.03 -1.55
CA MET A 153 11.24 19.44 -1.14
C MET A 153 10.94 19.57 0.36
N VAL A 154 10.12 18.70 0.93
CA VAL A 154 9.88 18.64 2.37
C VAL A 154 11.18 18.31 3.11
N ASP A 155 11.93 17.34 2.64
CA ASP A 155 13.19 16.90 3.24
C ASP A 155 14.25 17.99 3.25
N ALA A 156 14.26 18.82 2.21
CA ALA A 156 15.12 19.98 2.09
C ALA A 156 14.63 21.21 2.88
N GLY A 157 13.48 21.12 3.56
CA GLY A 157 12.86 22.23 4.28
C GLY A 157 12.28 23.33 3.35
N LEU A 158 12.08 23.00 2.08
CA LEU A 158 11.52 23.92 1.08
C LEU A 158 10.00 23.89 1.01
N LEU A 159 9.38 22.86 1.60
CA LEU A 159 7.94 22.65 1.61
C LEU A 159 7.52 22.09 2.97
N MET A 160 6.37 22.50 3.49
CA MET A 160 5.80 21.87 4.68
C MET A 160 5.02 20.59 4.29
N PRO A 161 4.99 19.54 5.14
CA PRO A 161 4.29 18.28 4.81
C PRO A 161 2.83 18.49 4.36
N GLN A 162 2.10 19.39 5.02
CA GLN A 162 0.70 19.67 4.69
C GLN A 162 0.51 20.27 3.28
N GLN A 163 1.55 20.91 2.72
CA GLN A 163 1.50 21.54 1.41
C GLN A 163 1.69 20.51 0.26
N MET A 164 2.15 19.30 0.56
CA MET A 164 2.38 18.25 -0.44
C MET A 164 1.11 17.96 -1.25
N ARG A 165 -0.04 17.81 -0.56
CA ARG A 165 -1.34 17.43 -1.17
C ARG A 165 -1.86 18.43 -2.20
N THR A 166 -1.47 19.69 -2.11
CA THR A 166 -1.95 20.77 -3.00
C THR A 166 -0.86 21.31 -3.94
N HIS A 167 0.36 20.79 -3.84
CA HIS A 167 1.46 21.31 -4.65
C HIS A 167 1.30 20.95 -6.13
N PRO A 168 1.60 21.87 -7.09
CA PRO A 168 1.45 21.59 -8.53
C PRO A 168 2.24 20.37 -9.04
N ARG A 169 3.37 20.06 -8.40
CA ARG A 169 4.25 18.94 -8.74
C ARG A 169 4.03 17.69 -7.88
N ARG A 170 2.89 17.56 -7.20
CA ARG A 170 2.63 16.46 -6.25
C ARG A 170 2.67 15.08 -6.90
N SER A 171 2.23 14.97 -8.16
CA SER A 171 2.23 13.70 -8.92
C SER A 171 3.56 13.39 -9.64
N GLU A 172 4.63 14.19 -9.39
CA GLU A 172 5.94 13.91 -9.97
C GLU A 172 6.72 12.92 -9.12
N LEU A 173 6.79 11.68 -9.59
CA LEU A 173 7.54 10.62 -8.93
C LEU A 173 9.04 10.71 -9.22
N GLN A 174 9.85 10.35 -8.24
CA GLN A 174 11.30 10.11 -8.40
C GLN A 174 11.59 8.66 -8.73
N SER A 175 10.72 7.74 -8.33
CA SER A 175 10.87 6.32 -8.60
C SER A 175 9.51 5.63 -8.63
N ALA A 176 9.37 4.70 -9.56
CA ALA A 176 8.27 3.75 -9.69
C ALA A 176 8.80 2.46 -10.31
N LEU A 177 8.07 1.36 -10.21
CA LEU A 177 8.38 0.13 -10.94
C LEU A 177 8.20 0.35 -12.45
N GLY A 178 9.01 -0.33 -13.25
CA GLY A 178 9.13 -0.12 -14.69
C GLY A 178 10.30 0.80 -15.07
N THR A 179 10.96 1.39 -14.07
CA THR A 179 12.14 2.24 -14.28
C THR A 179 13.42 1.43 -14.43
N ARG A 180 14.52 2.04 -14.93
CA ARG A 180 15.80 1.35 -15.05
C ARG A 180 16.31 0.93 -13.66
N PRO A 181 17.05 -0.20 -13.55
CA PRO A 181 17.51 -0.70 -12.26
C PRO A 181 18.35 0.32 -11.47
N GLU A 182 19.16 1.11 -12.16
CA GLU A 182 20.02 2.15 -11.58
C GLU A 182 19.25 3.36 -11.06
N ASP A 183 18.03 3.58 -11.53
CA ASP A 183 17.15 4.69 -11.14
C ASP A 183 16.07 4.24 -10.13
N LEU A 184 15.99 2.95 -9.83
CA LEU A 184 14.97 2.40 -8.95
C LEU A 184 15.29 2.66 -7.48
N LEU A 185 14.40 3.36 -6.79
CA LEU A 185 14.40 3.47 -5.34
C LEU A 185 13.38 2.49 -4.75
N VAL A 186 13.84 1.62 -3.87
CA VAL A 186 13.02 0.72 -3.07
C VAL A 186 13.31 0.99 -1.61
N SER A 187 12.28 1.26 -0.84
CA SER A 187 12.36 1.40 0.62
C SER A 187 11.62 0.26 1.31
N THR A 188 12.18 -0.21 2.42
CA THR A 188 11.57 -1.21 3.30
C THR A 188 11.49 -0.67 4.72
N ALA A 189 10.72 -1.32 5.59
CA ALA A 189 10.83 -1.10 7.03
C ALA A 189 12.31 -1.19 7.46
N THR A 190 12.70 -0.45 8.48
CA THR A 190 14.08 -0.47 8.99
C THR A 190 14.36 -1.70 9.86
N GLN A 191 13.31 -2.26 10.42
CA GLN A 191 13.31 -3.49 11.22
C GLN A 191 11.90 -4.11 11.15
N PRO A 192 11.76 -5.42 11.44
CA PRO A 192 10.45 -6.03 11.60
C PRO A 192 9.64 -5.30 12.66
N TRP A 193 8.36 -5.04 12.36
CA TRP A 193 7.46 -4.37 13.29
C TRP A 193 6.79 -5.40 14.19
N PRO A 194 6.97 -5.32 15.53
CA PRO A 194 6.28 -6.22 16.45
C PRO A 194 4.79 -5.89 16.51
N LEU A 195 3.97 -6.85 16.06
CA LEU A 195 2.52 -6.73 16.05
C LEU A 195 1.95 -6.75 17.47
N LYS A 196 1.01 -5.86 17.72
CA LYS A 196 0.16 -5.85 18.91
C LYS A 196 -1.31 -5.99 18.51
N PRO A 197 -2.16 -6.46 19.44
CA PRO A 197 -3.60 -6.36 19.26
C PRO A 197 -3.99 -4.91 18.96
N HIS A 198 -4.98 -4.75 18.09
CA HIS A 198 -5.49 -3.44 17.65
C HIS A 198 -4.50 -2.59 16.84
N ASP A 199 -3.40 -3.18 16.33
CA ASP A 199 -2.65 -2.55 15.25
C ASP A 199 -3.52 -2.52 14.00
N VAL A 200 -3.51 -1.38 13.33
CA VAL A 200 -4.25 -1.16 12.09
C VAL A 200 -3.31 -0.65 11.03
N PHE A 201 -3.36 -1.27 9.86
CA PHE A 201 -2.62 -0.83 8.69
C PHE A 201 -3.59 -0.37 7.60
N LEU A 202 -3.21 0.71 6.91
CA LEU A 202 -3.86 1.15 5.69
C LEU A 202 -2.81 1.23 4.60
N LEU A 203 -3.00 0.47 3.52
CA LEU A 203 -2.28 0.67 2.27
C LEU A 203 -3.19 1.45 1.33
N CYS A 204 -2.71 2.52 0.69
CA CYS A 204 -3.55 3.29 -0.22
C CYS A 204 -2.74 4.01 -1.32
N THR A 205 -3.42 4.31 -2.42
CA THR A 205 -2.92 5.16 -3.50
C THR A 205 -3.10 6.64 -3.17
N ASP A 206 -2.46 7.52 -3.96
CA ASP A 206 -2.48 8.97 -3.77
C ASP A 206 -3.89 9.56 -3.87
N GLY A 207 -4.76 9.00 -4.72
CA GLY A 207 -6.16 9.43 -4.83
C GLY A 207 -6.99 9.25 -3.55
N LEU A 208 -6.50 8.51 -2.54
CA LEU A 208 -7.10 8.47 -1.22
C LEU A 208 -6.42 9.45 -0.27
N TRP A 209 -5.10 9.35 -0.08
CA TRP A 209 -4.40 10.15 0.92
C TRP A 209 -4.25 11.63 0.54
N GLU A 210 -4.34 12.01 -0.74
CA GLU A 210 -4.41 13.42 -1.14
C GLU A 210 -5.68 14.13 -0.64
N TYR A 211 -6.79 13.40 -0.52
CA TYR A 211 -8.09 13.93 -0.13
C TYR A 211 -8.43 13.74 1.35
N VAL A 212 -7.92 12.71 2.00
CA VAL A 212 -8.21 12.42 3.41
C VAL A 212 -6.92 12.61 4.21
N ASP A 213 -6.93 13.54 5.16
CA ASP A 213 -5.76 13.77 6.01
C ASP A 213 -5.69 12.77 7.18
N GLU A 214 -4.57 12.76 7.88
CA GLU A 214 -4.30 11.80 8.95
C GLU A 214 -5.24 11.97 10.15
N ALA A 215 -5.72 13.19 10.41
CA ALA A 215 -6.69 13.45 11.48
C ALA A 215 -8.07 12.90 11.11
N GLU A 216 -8.47 13.07 9.86
CA GLU A 216 -9.70 12.50 9.31
C GLU A 216 -9.64 10.97 9.26
N MET A 217 -8.49 10.38 8.87
CA MET A 217 -8.28 8.93 8.92
C MET A 217 -8.49 8.40 10.34
N CYS A 218 -7.91 9.06 11.36
CA CYS A 218 -8.09 8.69 12.76
C CYS A 218 -9.56 8.86 13.23
N ALA A 219 -10.22 9.94 12.82
CA ALA A 219 -11.63 10.17 13.17
C ALA A 219 -12.55 9.08 12.58
N CYS A 220 -12.35 8.74 11.30
CA CYS A 220 -13.06 7.63 10.65
C CYS A 220 -12.76 6.28 11.33
N LEU A 221 -11.49 6.02 11.70
CA LEU A 221 -11.10 4.80 12.40
C LEU A 221 -11.81 4.66 13.74
N SER A 222 -11.87 5.74 14.51
CA SER A 222 -12.53 5.74 15.83
C SER A 222 -14.05 5.53 15.75
N ALA A 223 -14.67 5.85 14.62
CA ALA A 223 -16.11 5.67 14.39
C ALA A 223 -16.47 4.34 13.73
N ALA A 224 -15.48 3.61 13.20
CA ALA A 224 -15.70 2.39 12.42
C ALA A 224 -15.84 1.17 13.31
N ALA A 225 -16.77 0.26 12.97
CA ALA A 225 -16.95 -1.01 13.63
C ALA A 225 -16.06 -2.13 13.04
N ASP A 226 -15.62 -1.96 11.80
CA ASP A 226 -14.84 -2.93 11.06
C ASP A 226 -14.01 -2.23 9.95
N PRO A 227 -13.03 -2.91 9.31
CA PRO A 227 -12.21 -2.33 8.25
C PRO A 227 -13.02 -1.79 7.06
N GLY A 228 -14.14 -2.43 6.73
CA GLY A 228 -15.00 -2.01 5.62
C GLY A 228 -15.70 -0.68 5.92
N ALA A 229 -16.23 -0.52 7.13
CA ALA A 229 -16.84 0.72 7.60
C ALA A 229 -15.82 1.87 7.63
N TRP A 230 -14.57 1.60 8.01
CA TRP A 230 -13.51 2.59 7.99
C TRP A 230 -13.20 3.08 6.56
N LEU A 231 -13.01 2.16 5.62
CA LEU A 231 -12.79 2.50 4.20
C LEU A 231 -13.99 3.25 3.61
N ALA A 232 -15.23 2.87 3.97
CA ALA A 232 -16.44 3.56 3.51
C ALA A 232 -16.52 5.01 4.05
N GLY A 233 -16.11 5.25 5.29
CA GLY A 233 -16.02 6.60 5.86
C GLY A 233 -15.02 7.46 5.09
N MET A 234 -13.85 6.92 4.78
CA MET A 234 -12.83 7.63 3.98
C MET A 234 -13.30 7.86 2.53
N GLU A 235 -13.99 6.90 1.91
CA GLU A 235 -14.61 7.09 0.58
C GLU A 235 -15.54 8.30 0.55
N GLN A 236 -16.39 8.47 1.58
CA GLN A 236 -17.29 9.62 1.66
C GLN A 236 -16.52 10.94 1.75
N LEU A 237 -15.40 10.98 2.47
CA LEU A 237 -14.54 12.18 2.56
C LEU A 237 -13.87 12.49 1.22
N VAL A 238 -13.34 11.49 0.50
CA VAL A 238 -12.79 11.70 -0.85
C VAL A 238 -13.80 12.34 -1.76
N LEU A 239 -15.04 11.82 -1.81
CA LEU A 239 -16.10 12.34 -2.65
C LEU A 239 -16.53 13.75 -2.24
N LEU A 240 -16.62 14.02 -0.93
CA LEU A 240 -16.95 15.35 -0.40
C LEU A 240 -15.89 16.39 -0.79
N HIS A 241 -14.62 16.12 -0.50
CA HIS A 241 -13.53 17.06 -0.76
C HIS A 241 -13.27 17.25 -2.27
N ALA A 242 -13.46 16.22 -3.09
CA ALA A 242 -13.42 16.35 -4.54
C ALA A 242 -14.52 17.29 -5.06
N ALA A 243 -15.73 17.15 -4.52
CA ALA A 243 -16.87 18.01 -4.88
C ALA A 243 -16.64 19.47 -4.43
N GLU A 244 -16.17 19.70 -3.21
CA GLU A 244 -15.83 21.03 -2.67
C GLU A 244 -14.73 21.72 -3.48
N ALA A 245 -13.73 20.94 -3.96
CA ALA A 245 -12.69 21.45 -4.84
C ALA A 245 -13.13 21.66 -6.30
N GLY A 246 -14.40 21.37 -6.64
CA GLY A 246 -14.93 21.44 -8.00
C GLY A 246 -14.26 20.48 -9.00
N LYS A 247 -13.62 19.42 -8.49
CA LYS A 247 -12.88 18.44 -9.31
C LYS A 247 -13.80 17.28 -9.72
N THR A 248 -14.31 17.34 -10.95
CA THR A 248 -15.10 16.23 -11.54
C THR A 248 -14.22 15.08 -12.04
N GLY A 249 -12.94 15.33 -12.26
CA GLY A 249 -11.94 14.35 -12.78
C GLY A 249 -10.91 13.99 -11.72
N HIS A 250 -11.31 13.78 -10.44
CA HIS A 250 -10.40 13.30 -9.40
C HIS A 250 -9.87 11.90 -9.73
N ASP A 251 -8.73 11.54 -9.16
CA ASP A 251 -8.02 10.31 -9.50
C ASP A 251 -8.76 9.03 -9.10
N ASN A 252 -8.26 7.90 -9.62
CA ASN A 252 -8.55 6.60 -9.06
C ASN A 252 -8.12 6.62 -7.59
N PHE A 253 -8.85 5.97 -6.71
CA PHE A 253 -8.48 5.85 -5.31
C PHE A 253 -8.76 4.45 -4.78
N SER A 254 -7.75 3.89 -4.16
CA SER A 254 -7.78 2.51 -3.71
C SER A 254 -7.08 2.36 -2.36
N GLY A 255 -7.52 1.37 -1.58
CA GLY A 255 -6.88 1.03 -0.32
C GLY A 255 -7.25 -0.34 0.19
N ILE A 256 -6.38 -0.88 1.04
CA ILE A 256 -6.61 -2.08 1.84
C ILE A 256 -6.42 -1.71 3.31
N ALA A 257 -7.46 -1.93 4.12
CA ALA A 257 -7.41 -1.82 5.56
C ALA A 257 -7.19 -3.20 6.18
N VAL A 258 -6.26 -3.30 7.14
CA VAL A 258 -5.92 -4.55 7.85
C VAL A 258 -5.95 -4.28 9.34
N TRP A 259 -6.81 -4.98 10.06
CA TRP A 259 -6.94 -4.90 11.51
C TRP A 259 -6.41 -6.17 12.16
N VAL A 260 -5.51 -6.00 13.13
CA VAL A 260 -4.94 -7.10 13.91
C VAL A 260 -5.77 -7.28 15.17
N GLY A 261 -6.47 -8.39 15.25
CA GLY A 261 -7.28 -8.76 16.42
C GLY A 261 -6.44 -9.28 17.58
N GLU A 262 -7.15 -9.66 18.65
CA GLU A 262 -6.53 -10.34 19.79
C GLU A 262 -6.07 -11.75 19.39
N PRO A 263 -5.02 -12.28 20.06
CA PRO A 263 -4.52 -13.65 19.82
C PRO A 263 -5.51 -14.72 20.27
#